data_72cfb2818576a8e2c7430eda0d7c92d4
#
_entry.id   72cfb2818576a8e2c7430eda0d7c92d4
#
_cell.length_a   1.000
_cell.length_b   1.000
_cell.length_c   1.000
_cell.angle_alpha   90.00
_cell.angle_beta   90.00
_cell.angle_gamma   90.00
#
_symmetry.space_group_name_H-M   'P 1'
#
loop_
_entity.id
_entity.type
_entity.pdbx_description
1 polymer ?
#
loop_
_entity_poly.entity_id
_entity_poly.type
_entity_poly.pdbx_seq_one_letter_code
_entity_poly.pdbx_strand_id
1 'polypeptide(L)'
;MRRNQSFNVMLRTIDIHSGNAGNEALRQLYETAFPAGEQIPYDDLTVLLDKMDIDYTAYYDEDMLVGLTMVLSLPRYNWGWYFAVREELRGQGYGQEILTALLEKYRKGNPFIIDIESPQQADAPNPEQRRRRHAFYRRNGLKDTGTSRTYNGITFTIMTSGDDPFTLQDYDDIVAALHAAWDDMPGKE
;
A
#
# COMPACT_ATOMS: atom_id res chain seq x y z
N MET A 1 27.80 -0.80 -21.21
CA MET A 1 27.16 0.47 -20.83
C MET A 1 25.67 0.34 -21.10
N ARG A 2 24.86 0.02 -20.09
CA ARG A 2 23.39 0.08 -20.19
C ARG A 2 22.98 1.52 -19.91
N ARG A 3 22.42 2.19 -20.92
CA ARG A 3 21.84 3.52 -20.75
C ARG A 3 20.68 3.41 -19.74
N ASN A 4 20.79 4.11 -18.60
CA ASN A 4 19.65 4.47 -17.78
C ASN A 4 18.75 5.38 -18.64
N GLN A 5 17.80 4.81 -19.34
CA GLN A 5 16.65 5.56 -19.80
C GLN A 5 15.75 5.71 -18.57
N SER A 6 15.68 6.91 -18.02
CA SER A 6 14.59 7.30 -17.12
C SER A 6 13.32 7.21 -17.97
N PHE A 7 12.59 6.13 -17.81
CA PHE A 7 11.22 6.01 -18.35
C PHE A 7 10.37 6.95 -17.49
N ASN A 8 10.16 8.16 -17.97
CA ASN A 8 9.16 9.06 -17.41
C ASN A 8 7.83 8.73 -18.10
N VAL A 9 7.21 7.63 -17.68
CA VAL A 9 5.88 7.25 -18.15
C VAL A 9 4.88 8.06 -17.34
N MET A 10 4.14 8.95 -18.00
CA MET A 10 3.04 9.65 -17.35
C MET A 10 1.86 8.68 -17.22
N LEU A 11 1.72 8.05 -16.04
CA LEU A 11 0.63 7.13 -15.77
C LEU A 11 -0.70 7.88 -15.70
N ARG A 12 -1.71 7.36 -16.37
CA ARG A 12 -3.10 7.78 -16.19
C ARG A 12 -3.64 7.14 -14.92
N THR A 13 -4.29 7.92 -14.08
CA THR A 13 -4.90 7.44 -12.83
C THR A 13 -6.41 7.43 -12.93
N ILE A 14 -7.05 6.45 -12.29
CA ILE A 14 -8.49 6.40 -12.09
C ILE A 14 -8.74 6.20 -10.60
N ASP A 15 -9.51 7.10 -10.01
CA ASP A 15 -9.99 6.94 -8.65
C ASP A 15 -11.12 5.91 -8.62
N ILE A 16 -10.97 4.91 -7.76
CA ILE A 16 -11.89 3.80 -7.60
C ILE A 16 -12.79 4.07 -6.39
N HIS A 17 -14.07 3.89 -6.59
CA HIS A 17 -15.10 3.98 -5.57
C HIS A 17 -16.08 2.80 -5.75
N SER A 18 -16.99 2.57 -4.84
CA SER A 18 -17.91 1.44 -4.86
C SER A 18 -18.66 1.28 -6.20
N GLY A 19 -19.01 2.39 -6.85
CA GLY A 19 -19.73 2.39 -8.13
C GLY A 19 -18.91 1.94 -9.35
N ASN A 20 -17.57 1.93 -9.29
CA ASN A 20 -16.69 1.52 -10.39
C ASN A 20 -15.67 0.43 -10.02
N ALA A 21 -15.71 -0.08 -8.79
CA ALA A 21 -14.80 -1.12 -8.30
C ALA A 21 -15.02 -2.50 -8.95
N GLY A 22 -16.12 -2.71 -9.68
CA GLY A 22 -16.46 -3.97 -10.35
C GLY A 22 -15.58 -4.34 -11.55
N ASN A 23 -14.43 -3.68 -11.76
CA ASN A 23 -13.49 -4.01 -12.82
C ASN A 23 -12.74 -5.32 -12.50
N GLU A 24 -12.95 -6.35 -13.31
CA GLU A 24 -12.37 -7.68 -13.13
C GLU A 24 -10.85 -7.69 -13.13
N ALA A 25 -10.18 -6.90 -14.00
CA ALA A 25 -8.72 -6.82 -14.02
C ALA A 25 -8.15 -6.20 -12.73
N LEU A 26 -8.89 -5.28 -12.13
CA LEU A 26 -8.51 -4.65 -10.87
C LEU A 26 -8.67 -5.62 -9.70
N ARG A 27 -9.81 -6.35 -9.64
CA ARG A 27 -10.03 -7.43 -8.68
C ARG A 27 -8.94 -8.48 -8.78
N GLN A 28 -8.66 -8.97 -9.97
CA GLN A 28 -7.62 -9.97 -10.20
C GLN A 28 -6.24 -9.48 -9.76
N LEU A 29 -5.88 -8.23 -10.05
CA LEU A 29 -4.61 -7.66 -9.58
C LEU A 29 -4.55 -7.65 -8.05
N TYR A 30 -5.61 -7.23 -7.37
CA TYR A 30 -5.68 -7.25 -5.92
C TYR A 30 -5.52 -8.67 -5.35
N GLU A 31 -6.33 -9.62 -5.84
CA GLU A 31 -6.35 -11.00 -5.34
C GLU A 31 -5.04 -11.75 -5.60
N THR A 32 -4.31 -11.42 -6.66
CA THR A 32 -3.03 -12.07 -6.99
C THR A 32 -1.80 -11.40 -6.39
N ALA A 33 -1.88 -10.10 -6.07
CA ALA A 33 -0.73 -9.35 -5.60
C ALA A 33 -0.41 -9.55 -4.11
N PHE A 34 -1.41 -9.92 -3.31
CA PHE A 34 -1.27 -10.05 -1.86
C PHE A 34 -1.58 -11.48 -1.40
N PRO A 35 -0.91 -11.98 -0.33
CA PRO A 35 -1.25 -13.26 0.28
C PRO A 35 -2.70 -13.27 0.79
N ALA A 36 -3.40 -14.40 0.67
CA ALA A 36 -4.80 -14.51 1.11
C ALA A 36 -5.03 -14.15 2.60
N GLY A 37 -4.03 -14.35 3.46
CA GLY A 37 -4.09 -13.98 4.88
C GLY A 37 -3.93 -12.47 5.15
N GLU A 38 -3.57 -11.68 4.14
CA GLU A 38 -3.43 -10.22 4.20
C GLU A 38 -4.57 -9.51 3.45
N GLN A 39 -5.43 -10.27 2.78
CA GLN A 39 -6.53 -9.72 1.99
C GLN A 39 -7.81 -9.61 2.81
N ILE A 40 -8.54 -8.52 2.59
CA ILE A 40 -9.97 -8.44 2.83
C ILE A 40 -10.70 -8.99 1.59
N PRO A 41 -11.78 -9.79 1.72
CA PRO A 41 -12.57 -10.17 0.57
C PRO A 41 -12.93 -8.95 -0.29
N TYR A 42 -12.72 -9.02 -1.60
CA TYR A 42 -12.82 -7.85 -2.48
C TYR A 42 -14.19 -7.16 -2.42
N ASP A 43 -15.27 -7.93 -2.27
CA ASP A 43 -16.62 -7.38 -2.14
C ASP A 43 -16.80 -6.62 -0.81
N ASP A 44 -16.20 -7.08 0.28
CA ASP A 44 -16.17 -6.38 1.56
C ASP A 44 -15.32 -5.11 1.48
N LEU A 45 -14.18 -5.18 0.79
CA LEU A 45 -13.33 -4.02 0.53
C LEU A 45 -14.10 -2.90 -0.18
N THR A 46 -14.93 -3.24 -1.18
CA THR A 46 -15.74 -2.24 -1.90
C THR A 46 -16.76 -1.55 -0.99
N VAL A 47 -17.28 -2.24 0.03
CA VAL A 47 -18.14 -1.62 1.05
C VAL A 47 -17.37 -0.65 1.94
N LEU A 48 -16.12 -0.99 2.28
CA LEU A 48 -15.26 -0.11 3.09
C LEU A 48 -14.94 1.22 2.39
N LEU A 49 -14.92 1.26 1.04
CA LEU A 49 -14.72 2.50 0.29
C LEU A 49 -15.79 3.56 0.56
N ASP A 50 -17.00 3.14 0.95
CA ASP A 50 -18.10 4.05 1.30
C ASP A 50 -18.12 4.42 2.81
N LYS A 51 -17.35 3.71 3.63
CA LYS A 51 -17.36 3.87 5.09
C LYS A 51 -16.11 4.58 5.63
N MET A 52 -15.02 4.54 4.90
CA MET A 52 -13.74 5.08 5.32
C MET A 52 -13.16 6.00 4.24
N ASP A 53 -12.31 6.93 4.67
CA ASP A 53 -11.58 7.81 3.75
C ASP A 53 -10.41 7.03 3.11
N ILE A 54 -10.74 6.25 2.08
CA ILE A 54 -9.81 5.40 1.34
C ILE A 54 -9.61 5.95 -0.06
N ASP A 55 -8.40 6.43 -0.33
CA ASP A 55 -7.94 6.71 -1.69
C ASP A 55 -7.57 5.41 -2.40
N TYR A 56 -8.50 4.82 -3.14
CA TYR A 56 -8.21 3.68 -4.00
C TYR A 56 -7.94 4.16 -5.42
N THR A 57 -6.70 4.02 -5.89
CA THR A 57 -6.25 4.50 -7.20
C THR A 57 -5.74 3.36 -8.06
N ALA A 58 -6.26 3.26 -9.29
CA ALA A 58 -5.75 2.39 -10.34
C ALA A 58 -4.84 3.18 -11.29
N TYR A 59 -3.72 2.59 -11.68
CA TYR A 59 -2.70 3.20 -12.53
C TYR A 59 -2.63 2.49 -13.88
N TYR A 60 -2.64 3.28 -14.96
CA TYR A 60 -2.63 2.78 -16.33
C TYR A 60 -1.49 3.40 -17.13
N ASP A 61 -0.81 2.57 -17.92
CA ASP A 61 0.03 2.99 -19.03
C ASP A 61 -0.79 2.80 -20.31
N GLU A 62 -1.21 3.92 -20.94
CA GLU A 62 -2.26 3.94 -21.96
C GLU A 62 -3.54 3.24 -21.45
N ASP A 63 -3.89 2.08 -22.01
CA ASP A 63 -5.06 1.28 -21.59
C ASP A 63 -4.70 0.06 -20.74
N MET A 64 -3.40 -0.15 -20.47
CA MET A 64 -2.93 -1.28 -19.69
C MET A 64 -2.92 -0.94 -18.21
N LEU A 65 -3.70 -1.67 -17.40
CA LEU A 65 -3.61 -1.59 -15.94
C LEU A 65 -2.22 -2.05 -15.48
N VAL A 66 -1.47 -1.18 -14.81
CA VAL A 66 -0.10 -1.49 -14.35
C VAL A 66 0.01 -1.68 -12.85
N GLY A 67 -0.88 -1.06 -12.08
CA GLY A 67 -0.81 -1.15 -10.61
C GLY A 67 -2.02 -0.56 -9.92
N LEU A 68 -2.04 -0.70 -8.61
CA LEU A 68 -3.03 -0.11 -7.71
C LEU A 68 -2.39 0.37 -6.42
N THR A 69 -3.02 1.35 -5.79
CA THR A 69 -2.74 1.73 -4.40
C THR A 69 -4.03 1.97 -3.63
N MET A 70 -4.02 1.64 -2.34
CA MET A 70 -5.06 2.05 -1.40
C MET A 70 -4.40 2.74 -0.22
N VAL A 71 -4.82 3.96 0.04
CA VAL A 71 -4.33 4.76 1.16
C VAL A 71 -5.49 5.14 2.04
N LEU A 72 -5.42 4.77 3.30
CA LEU A 72 -6.39 5.17 4.31
C LEU A 72 -5.94 6.48 4.94
N SER A 73 -6.75 7.53 4.79
CA SER A 73 -6.53 8.83 5.44
C SER A 73 -7.02 8.79 6.89
N LEU A 74 -6.12 9.07 7.81
CA LEU A 74 -6.36 9.07 9.25
C LEU A 74 -6.03 10.44 9.83
N PRO A 75 -6.47 10.77 11.05
CA PRO A 75 -6.24 12.10 11.64
C PRO A 75 -4.77 12.53 11.71
N ARG A 76 -3.83 11.60 11.83
CA ARG A 76 -2.40 11.89 11.98
C ARG A 76 -1.53 11.35 10.84
N TYR A 77 -2.02 10.38 10.06
CA TYR A 77 -1.23 9.67 9.05
C TYR A 77 -2.07 9.34 7.83
N ASN A 78 -1.39 9.20 6.68
CA ASN A 78 -1.93 8.56 5.48
C ASN A 78 -1.29 7.18 5.37
N TRP A 79 -2.06 6.12 5.66
CA TRP A 79 -1.53 4.76 5.67
C TRP A 79 -1.66 4.10 4.30
N GLY A 80 -0.52 3.80 3.68
CA GLY A 80 -0.44 2.98 2.46
C GLY A 80 -0.75 1.53 2.79
N TRP A 81 -2.04 1.20 2.71
CA TRP A 81 -2.54 -0.12 3.08
C TRP A 81 -2.22 -1.18 2.03
N TYR A 82 -2.47 -0.86 0.75
CA TYR A 82 -2.14 -1.74 -0.36
C TYR A 82 -1.35 -0.98 -1.42
N PHE A 83 -0.30 -1.62 -1.95
CA PHE A 83 0.47 -1.12 -3.07
C PHE A 83 0.92 -2.30 -3.94
N ALA A 84 0.42 -2.39 -5.14
CA ALA A 84 0.74 -3.46 -6.08
C ALA A 84 1.11 -2.93 -7.46
N VAL A 85 2.10 -3.61 -8.08
CA VAL A 85 2.39 -3.54 -9.52
C VAL A 85 2.21 -4.95 -10.06
N ARG A 86 1.57 -5.07 -11.23
CA ARG A 86 1.40 -6.36 -11.92
C ARG A 86 2.74 -7.09 -11.99
N GLU A 87 2.72 -8.40 -11.74
CA GLU A 87 3.94 -9.18 -11.57
C GLU A 87 4.84 -9.14 -12.81
N GLU A 88 4.24 -9.27 -13.99
CA GLU A 88 4.95 -9.24 -15.28
C GLU A 88 5.55 -7.87 -15.65
N LEU A 89 5.12 -6.81 -14.95
CA LEU A 89 5.60 -5.42 -15.15
C LEU A 89 6.60 -4.97 -14.07
N ARG A 90 6.88 -5.83 -13.08
CA ARG A 90 7.87 -5.51 -12.04
C ARG A 90 9.27 -5.33 -12.64
N GLY A 91 10.05 -4.46 -12.03
CA GLY A 91 11.41 -4.16 -12.51
C GLY A 91 11.48 -3.23 -13.73
N GLN A 92 10.36 -2.77 -14.27
CA GLN A 92 10.28 -1.88 -15.42
C GLN A 92 10.11 -0.39 -15.05
N GLY A 93 10.14 -0.04 -13.76
CA GLY A 93 10.05 1.35 -13.30
C GLY A 93 8.66 1.78 -12.80
N TYR A 94 7.59 1.06 -13.12
CA TYR A 94 6.22 1.46 -12.74
C TYR A 94 6.03 1.68 -11.24
N GLY A 95 6.61 0.82 -10.40
CA GLY A 95 6.54 1.00 -8.94
C GLY A 95 7.19 2.30 -8.48
N GLN A 96 8.26 2.74 -9.15
CA GLN A 96 8.93 4.00 -8.87
C GLN A 96 8.03 5.19 -9.23
N GLU A 97 7.41 5.17 -10.40
CA GLU A 97 6.51 6.25 -10.86
C GLU A 97 5.28 6.35 -9.95
N ILE A 98 4.65 5.23 -9.61
CA ILE A 98 3.50 5.17 -8.71
C ILE A 98 3.87 5.73 -7.33
N LEU A 99 4.97 5.28 -6.73
CA LEU A 99 5.39 5.75 -5.40
C LEU A 99 5.74 7.24 -5.41
N THR A 100 6.38 7.73 -6.47
CA THR A 100 6.70 9.15 -6.63
C THR A 100 5.42 10.00 -6.66
N ALA A 101 4.43 9.60 -7.48
CA ALA A 101 3.14 10.30 -7.56
C ALA A 101 2.40 10.25 -6.21
N LEU A 102 2.44 9.12 -5.52
CA LEU A 102 1.81 8.92 -4.22
C LEU A 102 2.42 9.84 -3.16
N LEU A 103 3.75 9.86 -3.04
CA LEU A 103 4.44 10.71 -2.06
C LEU A 103 4.26 12.19 -2.36
N GLU A 104 4.19 12.59 -3.63
CA GLU A 104 3.88 13.98 -4.00
C GLU A 104 2.44 14.36 -3.64
N LYS A 105 1.45 13.46 -3.82
CA LYS A 105 0.06 13.67 -3.41
C LYS A 105 -0.05 13.98 -1.91
N TYR A 106 0.69 13.24 -1.08
CA TYR A 106 0.65 13.39 0.39
C TYR A 106 1.77 14.28 0.96
N ARG A 107 2.53 14.97 0.12
CA ARG A 107 3.64 15.84 0.57
C ARG A 107 3.22 16.99 1.48
N LYS A 108 1.99 17.51 1.28
CA LYS A 108 1.41 18.59 2.08
C LYS A 108 0.29 18.04 2.93
N GLY A 109 0.55 17.69 4.15
CA GLY A 109 -0.47 17.15 5.06
C GLY A 109 0.11 16.14 6.03
N ASN A 110 -0.69 15.17 6.40
CA ASN A 110 -0.25 14.09 7.27
C ASN A 110 0.85 13.25 6.59
N PRO A 111 1.86 12.79 7.34
CA PRO A 111 2.89 11.91 6.80
C PRO A 111 2.29 10.64 6.20
N PHE A 112 2.88 10.19 5.09
CA PHE A 112 2.61 8.87 4.54
C PHE A 112 3.37 7.82 5.34
N ILE A 113 2.68 6.77 5.74
CA ILE A 113 3.27 5.61 6.40
C ILE A 113 2.93 4.35 5.62
N ILE A 114 3.78 3.34 5.73
CA ILE A 114 3.56 2.01 5.19
C ILE A 114 4.21 0.98 6.09
N ASP A 115 3.54 -0.14 6.30
CA ASP A 115 4.12 -1.31 6.93
C ASP A 115 4.53 -2.33 5.88
N ILE A 116 5.72 -2.88 6.05
CA ILE A 116 6.29 -3.88 5.16
C ILE A 116 6.83 -5.04 5.97
N GLU A 117 6.79 -6.23 5.41
CA GLU A 117 7.46 -7.39 6.02
C GLU A 117 8.91 -7.04 6.36
N SER A 118 9.28 -7.23 7.62
CA SER A 118 10.59 -6.81 8.15
C SER A 118 11.75 -7.50 7.43
N PRO A 119 12.73 -6.74 6.93
CA PRO A 119 13.96 -7.31 6.38
C PRO A 119 14.88 -7.94 7.43
N GLN A 120 14.63 -7.69 8.73
CA GLN A 120 15.40 -8.22 9.86
C GLN A 120 14.84 -9.54 10.40
N GLN A 121 13.68 -10.00 9.96
CA GLN A 121 13.15 -11.29 10.42
C GLN A 121 14.03 -12.44 9.93
N ALA A 122 14.70 -13.15 10.85
CA ALA A 122 15.76 -14.10 10.52
C ALA A 122 15.28 -15.35 9.79
N ASP A 123 14.06 -15.81 10.08
CA ASP A 123 13.44 -17.03 9.55
C ASP A 123 12.47 -16.73 8.38
N ALA A 124 12.56 -15.55 7.78
CA ALA A 124 11.69 -15.16 6.68
C ALA A 124 11.92 -16.05 5.45
N PRO A 125 10.83 -16.54 4.79
CA PRO A 125 10.96 -17.39 3.61
C PRO A 125 11.50 -16.65 2.38
N ASN A 126 11.44 -15.31 2.36
CA ASN A 126 11.78 -14.45 1.22
C ASN A 126 12.71 -13.27 1.60
N PRO A 127 13.85 -13.50 2.29
CA PRO A 127 14.63 -12.42 2.91
C PRO A 127 15.20 -11.42 1.88
N GLU A 128 15.60 -11.88 0.70
CA GLU A 128 16.10 -11.02 -0.37
C GLU A 128 15.02 -10.06 -0.92
N GLN A 129 13.79 -10.55 -1.07
CA GLN A 129 12.67 -9.75 -1.53
C GLN A 129 12.34 -8.65 -0.50
N ARG A 130 12.32 -9.00 0.80
CA ARG A 130 12.09 -8.04 1.88
C ARG A 130 13.15 -6.95 1.92
N ARG A 131 14.44 -7.32 1.80
CA ARG A 131 15.55 -6.35 1.73
C ARG A 131 15.43 -5.42 0.53
N ARG A 132 15.08 -5.94 -0.65
CA ARG A 132 14.87 -5.12 -1.86
C ARG A 132 13.70 -4.16 -1.70
N ARG A 133 12.59 -4.61 -1.10
CA ARG A 133 11.41 -3.78 -0.82
C ARG A 133 11.75 -2.66 0.16
N HIS A 134 12.40 -2.97 1.27
CA HIS A 134 12.85 -1.98 2.24
C HIS A 134 13.81 -0.95 1.59
N ALA A 135 14.82 -1.40 0.84
CA ALA A 135 15.74 -0.52 0.12
C ALA A 135 15.02 0.35 -0.93
N PHE A 136 13.94 -0.17 -1.55
CA PHE A 136 13.10 0.60 -2.47
C PHE A 136 12.41 1.76 -1.77
N TYR A 137 11.79 1.57 -0.63
CA TYR A 137 11.16 2.66 0.12
C TYR A 137 12.19 3.65 0.67
N ARG A 138 13.31 3.16 1.21
CA ARG A 138 14.37 4.04 1.73
C ARG A 138 14.95 4.98 0.67
N ARG A 139 15.26 4.51 -0.52
CA ARG A 139 15.80 5.37 -1.60
C ARG A 139 14.78 6.38 -2.13
N ASN A 140 13.49 6.18 -1.84
CA ASN A 140 12.40 7.09 -2.14
C ASN A 140 12.06 8.04 -0.97
N GLY A 141 12.91 8.10 0.05
CA GLY A 141 12.81 9.08 1.12
C GLY A 141 12.00 8.64 2.35
N LEU A 142 11.47 7.40 2.38
CA LEU A 142 10.85 6.89 3.59
C LEU A 142 11.94 6.46 4.59
N LYS A 143 11.64 6.62 5.87
CA LYS A 143 12.53 6.30 6.99
C LYS A 143 11.89 5.23 7.86
N ASP A 144 12.73 4.39 8.47
CA ASP A 144 12.26 3.48 9.51
C ASP A 144 11.79 4.28 10.73
N THR A 145 10.61 4.00 11.25
CA THR A 145 10.11 4.63 12.48
C THR A 145 10.76 4.06 13.76
N GLY A 146 11.43 2.91 13.65
CA GLY A 146 11.88 2.12 14.79
C GLY A 146 10.78 1.26 15.41
N THR A 147 9.54 1.40 14.97
CA THR A 147 8.40 0.61 15.43
C THR A 147 8.22 -0.61 14.54
N SER A 148 7.92 -1.74 15.16
CA SER A 148 7.60 -3.00 14.47
C SER A 148 6.46 -3.71 15.18
N ARG A 149 5.72 -4.55 14.43
CA ARG A 149 4.63 -5.38 14.96
C ARG A 149 4.70 -6.77 14.35
N THR A 150 4.43 -7.78 15.18
CA THR A 150 4.32 -9.16 14.69
C THR A 150 2.86 -9.58 14.67
N TYR A 151 2.40 -10.06 13.52
CA TYR A 151 1.07 -10.61 13.31
C TYR A 151 1.19 -11.95 12.57
N ASN A 152 0.53 -12.99 13.05
CA ASN A 152 0.58 -14.35 12.47
C ASN A 152 2.00 -14.85 12.15
N GLY A 153 2.98 -14.55 13.03
CA GLY A 153 4.37 -14.95 12.86
C GLY A 153 5.17 -14.12 11.85
N ILE A 154 4.56 -13.11 11.23
CA ILE A 154 5.22 -12.18 10.33
C ILE A 154 5.48 -10.88 11.08
N THR A 155 6.74 -10.44 11.10
CA THR A 155 7.10 -9.14 11.66
C THR A 155 7.08 -8.09 10.57
N PHE A 156 6.38 -6.98 10.83
CA PHE A 156 6.30 -5.81 9.96
C PHE A 156 7.14 -4.67 10.55
N THR A 157 7.83 -3.96 9.69
CA THR A 157 8.52 -2.70 9.98
C THR A 157 7.71 -1.56 9.41
N ILE A 158 7.46 -0.52 10.21
CA ILE A 158 6.73 0.67 9.77
C ILE A 158 7.72 1.71 9.27
N MET A 159 7.45 2.25 8.08
CA MET A 159 8.23 3.31 7.47
C MET A 159 7.37 4.56 7.28
N THR A 160 7.98 5.74 7.33
CA THR A 160 7.30 7.04 7.25
C THR A 160 8.01 8.02 6.33
N SER A 161 7.24 8.91 5.70
CA SER A 161 7.77 10.09 4.99
C SER A 161 7.99 11.30 5.91
N GLY A 162 7.47 11.25 7.15
CA GLY A 162 7.55 12.34 8.13
C GLY A 162 8.69 12.20 9.12
N ASP A 163 8.83 13.21 9.98
CA ASP A 163 9.84 13.24 11.06
C ASP A 163 9.21 13.00 12.44
N ASP A 164 7.89 13.05 12.55
CA ASP A 164 7.19 12.83 13.82
C ASP A 164 7.33 11.38 14.28
N PRO A 165 7.45 11.13 15.59
CA PRO A 165 7.49 9.79 16.14
C PRO A 165 6.22 8.99 15.83
N PHE A 166 6.40 7.77 15.36
CA PHE A 166 5.33 6.79 15.18
C PHE A 166 5.47 5.70 16.25
N THR A 167 4.41 5.41 16.97
CA THR A 167 4.41 4.50 18.11
C THR A 167 3.53 3.27 17.84
N LEU A 168 3.63 2.25 18.70
CA LEU A 168 2.70 1.11 18.66
C LEU A 168 1.25 1.54 18.90
N GLN A 169 1.02 2.57 19.73
CA GLN A 169 -0.32 3.10 19.94
C GLN A 169 -0.92 3.68 18.66
N ASP A 170 -0.12 4.41 17.86
CA ASP A 170 -0.56 4.90 16.55
C ASP A 170 -0.97 3.74 15.63
N TYR A 171 -0.23 2.64 15.66
CA TYR A 171 -0.57 1.44 14.89
C TYR A 171 -1.87 0.78 15.41
N ASP A 172 -2.01 0.66 16.73
CA ASP A 172 -3.21 0.09 17.35
C ASP A 172 -4.46 0.94 17.03
N ASP A 173 -4.33 2.27 16.99
CA ASP A 173 -5.40 3.18 16.61
C ASP A 173 -5.83 2.97 15.14
N ILE A 174 -4.88 2.71 14.22
CA ILE A 174 -5.16 2.37 12.82
C ILE A 174 -5.97 1.07 12.74
N VAL A 175 -5.51 0.03 13.42
CA VAL A 175 -6.17 -1.28 13.45
C VAL A 175 -7.57 -1.17 14.07
N ALA A 176 -7.71 -0.40 15.15
CA ALA A 176 -9.01 -0.17 15.79
C ALA A 176 -10.00 0.54 14.85
N ALA A 177 -9.55 1.53 14.08
CA ALA A 177 -10.38 2.21 13.09
C ALA A 177 -10.89 1.26 11.99
N LEU A 178 -10.01 0.35 11.51
CA LEU A 178 -10.41 -0.68 10.54
C LEU A 178 -11.43 -1.66 11.13
N HIS A 179 -11.21 -2.15 12.36
CA HIS A 179 -12.13 -3.07 13.01
C HIS A 179 -13.48 -2.41 13.24
N ALA A 180 -13.53 -1.17 13.71
CA ALA A 180 -14.78 -0.46 13.90
C ALA A 180 -15.58 -0.31 12.59
N ALA A 181 -14.91 -0.01 11.48
CA ALA A 181 -15.57 0.07 10.18
C ALA A 181 -16.01 -1.30 9.67
N TRP A 182 -15.24 -2.35 9.96
CA TRP A 182 -15.57 -3.73 9.62
C TRP A 182 -16.80 -4.24 10.38
N ASP A 183 -16.84 -4.04 11.69
CA ASP A 183 -17.93 -4.49 12.57
C ASP A 183 -19.26 -3.78 12.24
N ASP A 184 -19.19 -2.57 11.68
CA ASP A 184 -20.37 -1.81 11.22
C ASP A 184 -20.85 -2.24 9.81
N MET A 185 -20.24 -3.26 9.19
CA MET A 185 -20.68 -3.76 7.87
C MET A 185 -21.89 -4.69 7.99
N PRO A 186 -22.85 -4.64 7.04
CA PRO A 186 -23.97 -5.55 7.01
C PRO A 186 -23.54 -7.02 6.96
N GLY A 187 -24.07 -7.86 7.86
CA GLY A 187 -23.83 -9.31 7.85
C GLY A 187 -22.52 -9.76 8.49
N LYS A 188 -21.82 -8.88 9.20
CA LYS A 188 -20.65 -9.21 10.05
C LYS A 188 -21.15 -9.24 11.50
N GLU A 189 -21.51 -10.43 12.02
CA GLU A 189 -21.77 -10.73 13.42
C GLU A 189 -20.67 -11.63 13.98
#